data_ce85c4c262c8f629f12f7bcbbcc398d4
#
_entry.id   ce85c4c262c8f629f12f7bcbbcc398d4
#
_cell.length_a   1.000
_cell.length_b   1.000
_cell.length_c   1.000
_cell.angle_alpha   90.00
_cell.angle_beta   90.00
_cell.angle_gamma   90.00
#
_symmetry.space_group_name_H-M   'P 1'
#
loop_
_entity.id
_entity.type
_entity.pdbx_description
1 polymer ?
#
loop_
_entity_poly.entity_id
_entity_poly.type
_entity_poly.pdbx_seq_one_letter_code
_entity_poly.pdbx_strand_id
1 'polypeptide(L)'
;MDWLCIDFLNSDWRDWRGSGRGENRLENQEWLSSFLQTYKLTAPLPMNEEFADSLLQLRQRLRRILEAVIRGDRIQEEDLEELNRALALAPFHMQVLYVEEEGSYRQKQSSSTEGWPLVMAQIAASFAELLAPQHLERIKICDNEDCRWVFYDESRNRVRRWCDDKMCGNLMKVRRFRERQKEKD
;
A
#
# COMPACT_ATOMS: atom_id res chain seq x y z
N MET A 1 -8.47 7.89 5.57
CA MET A 1 -7.09 8.40 5.28
C MET A 1 -6.53 7.53 4.18
N ASP A 2 -6.19 8.16 3.04
CA ASP A 2 -5.70 7.41 1.88
C ASP A 2 -4.17 7.31 1.97
N TRP A 3 -3.68 6.10 2.13
CA TRP A 3 -2.25 5.82 2.20
C TRP A 3 -1.72 5.44 0.82
N LEU A 4 -0.81 6.24 0.26
CA LEU A 4 -0.16 5.97 -1.02
C LEU A 4 0.41 4.54 -1.11
N CYS A 5 1.11 4.10 -0.07
CA CYS A 5 1.71 2.77 -0.02
C CYS A 5 0.66 1.63 0.05
N ILE A 6 -0.51 1.86 0.67
CA ILE A 6 -1.58 0.86 0.73
C ILE A 6 -2.18 0.65 -0.65
N ASP A 7 -2.51 1.72 -1.37
CA ASP A 7 -3.05 1.61 -2.74
C ASP A 7 -2.02 0.99 -3.69
N PHE A 8 -0.74 1.34 -3.52
CA PHE A 8 0.34 0.69 -4.26
C PHE A 8 0.44 -0.81 -3.98
N LEU A 9 0.39 -1.24 -2.73
CA LEU A 9 0.37 -2.67 -2.36
C LEU A 9 -0.84 -3.39 -2.95
N ASN A 10 -1.98 -2.73 -3.01
CA ASN A 10 -3.23 -3.23 -3.57
C ASN A 10 -3.30 -3.19 -5.11
N SER A 11 -2.24 -2.74 -5.77
CA SER A 11 -2.10 -2.89 -7.23
C SER A 11 -1.96 -4.36 -7.67
N ASP A 12 -1.64 -5.28 -6.77
CA ASP A 12 -1.83 -6.73 -6.92
C ASP A 12 -3.27 -7.09 -6.54
N TRP A 13 -4.20 -6.89 -7.47
CA TRP A 13 -5.61 -7.15 -7.23
C TRP A 13 -5.96 -8.63 -7.39
N ARG A 14 -6.82 -9.15 -6.51
CA ARG A 14 -7.32 -10.52 -6.54
C ARG A 14 -8.82 -10.56 -6.36
N ASP A 15 -9.47 -11.48 -7.09
CA ASP A 15 -10.92 -11.68 -6.93
C ASP A 15 -11.23 -12.36 -5.59
N TRP A 16 -11.71 -11.56 -4.66
CA TRP A 16 -12.08 -11.96 -3.30
C TRP A 16 -13.13 -13.08 -3.22
N ARG A 17 -13.81 -13.40 -4.33
CA ARG A 17 -14.80 -14.49 -4.41
C ARG A 17 -14.17 -15.86 -4.57
N GLY A 18 -12.88 -15.93 -4.87
CA GLY A 18 -12.16 -17.19 -5.04
C GLY A 18 -12.23 -17.77 -6.44
N SER A 19 -12.39 -16.91 -7.47
CA SER A 19 -12.33 -17.37 -8.86
C SER A 19 -10.90 -17.66 -9.35
N GLY A 20 -9.89 -17.31 -8.54
CA GLY A 20 -8.47 -17.39 -8.93
C GLY A 20 -8.01 -16.28 -9.88
N ARG A 21 -8.91 -15.37 -10.30
CA ARG A 21 -8.53 -14.22 -11.15
C ARG A 21 -7.76 -13.20 -10.35
N GLY A 22 -6.73 -12.63 -10.97
CA GLY A 22 -5.96 -11.51 -10.44
C GLY A 22 -5.60 -10.54 -11.56
N GLU A 23 -5.20 -9.34 -11.18
CA GLU A 23 -4.74 -8.29 -12.08
C GLU A 23 -3.53 -7.61 -11.47
N ASN A 24 -2.45 -7.52 -12.25
CA ASN A 24 -1.33 -6.64 -11.93
C ASN A 24 -1.64 -5.24 -12.46
N ARG A 25 -2.19 -4.38 -11.62
CA ARG A 25 -2.62 -3.03 -12.02
C ARG A 25 -1.47 -2.11 -12.41
N LEU A 26 -0.22 -2.45 -12.08
CA LEU A 26 0.95 -1.72 -12.56
C LEU A 26 1.15 -1.85 -14.08
N GLU A 27 0.53 -2.84 -14.73
CA GLU A 27 0.50 -3.00 -16.20
C GLU A 27 -0.66 -2.24 -16.85
N ASN A 28 -1.60 -1.72 -16.05
CA ASN A 28 -2.79 -1.02 -16.52
C ASN A 28 -2.55 0.49 -16.55
N GLN A 29 -2.43 1.07 -17.73
CA GLN A 29 -2.13 2.50 -17.91
C GLN A 29 -3.22 3.42 -17.34
N GLU A 30 -4.49 3.03 -17.42
CA GLU A 30 -5.61 3.82 -16.87
C GLU A 30 -5.52 3.85 -15.35
N TRP A 31 -5.23 2.70 -14.73
CA TRP A 31 -5.02 2.62 -13.29
C TRP A 31 -3.80 3.46 -12.86
N LEU A 32 -2.67 3.34 -13.56
CA LEU A 32 -1.46 4.15 -13.28
C LEU A 32 -1.74 5.65 -13.38
N SER A 33 -2.43 6.08 -14.41
CA SER A 33 -2.81 7.48 -14.59
C SER A 33 -3.67 7.98 -13.43
N SER A 34 -4.69 7.20 -13.04
CA SER A 34 -5.56 7.50 -11.91
C SER A 34 -4.79 7.53 -10.58
N PHE A 35 -3.90 6.57 -10.36
CA PHE A 35 -3.04 6.49 -9.18
C PHE A 35 -2.15 7.73 -9.05
N LEU A 36 -1.43 8.09 -10.12
CA LEU A 36 -0.58 9.28 -10.14
C LEU A 36 -1.41 10.56 -9.86
N GLN A 37 -2.56 10.69 -10.48
CA GLN A 37 -3.44 11.85 -10.29
C GLN A 37 -3.96 11.93 -8.84
N THR A 38 -4.40 10.81 -8.25
CA THR A 38 -4.93 10.75 -6.88
C THR A 38 -3.90 11.27 -5.87
N TYR A 39 -2.65 10.91 -6.05
CA TYR A 39 -1.56 11.30 -5.15
C TYR A 39 -0.77 12.53 -5.61
N LYS A 40 -1.24 13.21 -6.67
CA LYS A 40 -0.59 14.40 -7.25
C LYS A 40 0.88 14.15 -7.62
N LEU A 41 1.14 12.97 -8.16
CA LEU A 41 2.44 12.52 -8.63
C LEU A 41 2.52 12.72 -10.14
N THR A 42 3.73 12.90 -10.65
CA THR A 42 3.99 13.03 -12.09
C THR A 42 5.10 12.08 -12.51
N ALA A 43 4.80 11.23 -13.48
CA ALA A 43 5.77 10.34 -14.11
C ALA A 43 5.39 10.10 -15.57
N PRO A 44 6.35 9.77 -16.46
CA PRO A 44 6.05 9.46 -17.86
C PRO A 44 5.19 8.21 -18.00
N LEU A 45 4.19 8.26 -18.88
CA LEU A 45 3.41 7.13 -19.35
C LEU A 45 3.48 7.03 -20.88
N PRO A 46 3.58 5.84 -21.47
CA PRO A 46 3.68 4.56 -20.80
C PRO A 46 4.97 4.40 -19.99
N MET A 47 4.92 3.63 -18.91
CA MET A 47 6.08 3.29 -18.10
C MET A 47 7.00 2.35 -18.88
N ASN A 48 8.32 2.55 -18.80
CA ASN A 48 9.28 1.63 -19.39
C ASN A 48 9.44 0.34 -18.54
N GLU A 49 10.01 -0.71 -19.13
CA GLU A 49 10.17 -2.02 -18.50
C GLU A 49 11.03 -1.95 -17.22
N GLU A 50 12.10 -1.15 -17.22
CA GLU A 50 13.00 -1.00 -16.06
C GLU A 50 12.28 -0.51 -14.81
N PHE A 51 11.44 0.53 -14.96
CA PHE A 51 10.64 1.03 -13.84
C PHE A 51 9.49 0.09 -13.48
N ALA A 52 8.91 -0.62 -14.45
CA ALA A 52 7.90 -1.63 -14.18
C ALA A 52 8.46 -2.74 -13.28
N ASP A 53 9.63 -3.27 -13.61
CA ASP A 53 10.31 -4.29 -12.80
C ASP A 53 10.71 -3.75 -11.43
N SER A 54 11.23 -2.52 -11.37
CA SER A 54 11.60 -1.88 -10.10
C SER A 54 10.40 -1.69 -9.17
N LEU A 55 9.25 -1.29 -9.70
CA LEU A 55 8.01 -1.16 -8.92
C LEU A 55 7.46 -2.53 -8.48
N LEU A 56 7.54 -3.55 -9.33
CA LEU A 56 7.16 -4.92 -8.95
C LEU A 56 8.01 -5.44 -7.78
N GLN A 57 9.33 -5.26 -7.86
CA GLN A 57 10.25 -5.63 -6.80
C GLN A 57 9.97 -4.85 -5.51
N LEU A 58 9.79 -3.53 -5.60
CA LEU A 58 9.43 -2.70 -4.45
C LEU A 58 8.14 -3.20 -3.80
N ARG A 59 7.07 -3.46 -4.58
CA ARG A 59 5.79 -3.97 -4.06
C ARG A 59 5.96 -5.29 -3.32
N GLN A 60 6.72 -6.23 -3.88
CA GLN A 60 6.99 -7.52 -3.25
C GLN A 60 7.74 -7.37 -1.93
N ARG A 61 8.73 -6.48 -1.87
CA ARG A 61 9.49 -6.22 -0.65
C ARG A 61 8.64 -5.57 0.43
N LEU A 62 7.91 -4.51 0.09
CA LEU A 62 6.98 -3.87 1.04
C LEU A 62 5.95 -4.86 1.57
N ARG A 63 5.49 -5.79 0.73
CA ARG A 63 4.58 -6.85 1.14
C ARG A 63 5.20 -7.81 2.15
N ARG A 64 6.44 -8.27 1.93
CA ARG A 64 7.17 -9.13 2.88
C ARG A 64 7.39 -8.43 4.22
N ILE A 65 7.83 -7.16 4.18
CA ILE A 65 8.00 -6.36 5.40
C ILE A 65 6.69 -6.27 6.17
N LEU A 66 5.59 -5.94 5.49
CA LEU A 66 4.28 -5.83 6.11
C LEU A 66 3.82 -7.15 6.74
N GLU A 67 3.99 -8.27 6.04
CA GLU A 67 3.63 -9.59 6.55
C GLU A 67 4.47 -9.99 7.77
N ALA A 68 5.78 -9.68 7.79
CA ALA A 68 6.63 -9.90 8.94
C ALA A 68 6.16 -9.08 10.15
N VAL A 69 5.92 -7.80 9.95
CA VAL A 69 5.45 -6.88 11.00
C VAL A 69 4.11 -7.32 11.60
N ILE A 70 3.14 -7.71 10.75
CA ILE A 70 1.82 -8.19 11.21
C ILE A 70 1.94 -9.48 12.04
N ARG A 71 2.91 -10.34 11.74
CA ARG A 71 3.20 -11.55 12.54
C ARG A 71 3.97 -11.25 13.82
N GLY A 72 4.48 -10.02 14.00
CA GLY A 72 5.39 -9.67 15.11
C GLY A 72 6.83 -10.14 14.88
N ASP A 73 7.18 -10.52 13.65
CA ASP A 73 8.54 -10.94 13.30
C ASP A 73 9.44 -9.71 13.08
N ARG A 74 10.75 -9.91 13.30
CA ARG A 74 11.74 -8.90 12.92
C ARG A 74 11.84 -8.82 11.40
N ILE A 75 11.86 -7.59 10.87
CA ILE A 75 12.11 -7.33 9.46
C ILE A 75 13.53 -7.79 9.09
N GLN A 76 13.69 -8.48 7.97
CA GLN A 76 14.98 -8.88 7.45
C GLN A 76 15.81 -7.65 7.06
N GLU A 77 17.12 -7.69 7.34
CA GLU A 77 18.01 -6.56 7.10
C GLU A 77 18.07 -6.16 5.62
N GLU A 78 18.07 -7.15 4.73
CA GLU A 78 18.05 -6.95 3.28
C GLU A 78 16.78 -6.21 2.80
N ASP A 79 15.62 -6.49 3.40
CA ASP A 79 14.36 -5.80 3.06
C ASP A 79 14.39 -4.35 3.57
N LEU A 80 15.02 -4.08 4.73
CA LEU A 80 15.20 -2.72 5.23
C LEU A 80 16.20 -1.93 4.36
N GLU A 81 17.27 -2.55 3.92
CA GLU A 81 18.24 -1.93 3.02
C GLU A 81 17.60 -1.51 1.71
N GLU A 82 16.75 -2.38 1.14
CA GLU A 82 16.01 -2.07 -0.09
C GLU A 82 14.99 -0.95 0.10
N LEU A 83 14.27 -0.94 1.22
CA LEU A 83 13.39 0.18 1.56
C LEU A 83 14.18 1.48 1.65
N ASN A 84 15.34 1.47 2.31
CA ASN A 84 16.22 2.62 2.44
C ASN A 84 16.80 3.05 1.08
N ARG A 85 17.12 2.12 0.18
CA ARG A 85 17.53 2.45 -1.19
C ARG A 85 16.40 3.14 -1.97
N ALA A 86 15.16 2.67 -1.84
CA ALA A 86 14.02 3.33 -2.46
C ALA A 86 13.79 4.75 -1.91
N LEU A 87 13.95 4.95 -0.60
CA LEU A 87 13.90 6.28 0.03
C LEU A 87 15.00 7.22 -0.50
N ALA A 88 16.19 6.69 -0.76
CA ALA A 88 17.33 7.46 -1.25
C ALA A 88 17.23 7.87 -2.73
N LEU A 89 16.30 7.32 -3.51
CA LEU A 89 16.09 7.69 -4.92
C LEU A 89 15.72 9.16 -5.12
N ALA A 90 15.06 9.77 -4.14
CA ALA A 90 14.64 11.16 -4.19
C ALA A 90 14.86 11.82 -2.81
N PRO A 91 16.05 12.38 -2.56
CA PRO A 91 16.30 13.13 -1.34
C PRO A 91 15.32 14.29 -1.21
N PHE A 92 14.72 14.45 -0.04
CA PHE A 92 13.80 15.53 0.25
C PHE A 92 14.46 16.63 1.07
N HIS A 93 14.15 17.88 0.70
CA HIS A 93 14.52 19.07 1.44
C HIS A 93 13.28 19.69 2.06
N MET A 94 13.43 20.17 3.29
CA MET A 94 12.36 20.93 3.95
C MET A 94 12.52 22.41 3.61
N GLN A 95 11.42 23.03 3.17
CA GLN A 95 11.35 24.46 2.88
C GLN A 95 10.22 25.09 3.68
N VAL A 96 10.40 26.35 4.05
CA VAL A 96 9.32 27.16 4.62
C VAL A 96 8.86 28.16 3.54
N LEU A 97 7.59 28.11 3.21
CA LEU A 97 6.97 28.99 2.25
C LEU A 97 5.92 29.86 2.94
N TYR A 98 5.84 31.12 2.55
CA TYR A 98 4.72 31.97 2.92
C TYR A 98 3.57 31.74 1.94
N VAL A 99 2.38 31.44 2.46
CA VAL A 99 1.17 31.25 1.67
C VAL A 99 0.31 32.49 1.80
N GLU A 100 0.31 33.34 0.77
CA GLU A 100 -0.37 34.63 0.79
C GLU A 100 -1.89 34.52 1.04
N GLU A 101 -2.53 33.51 0.45
CA GLU A 101 -3.97 33.26 0.62
C GLU A 101 -4.36 32.96 2.07
N GLU A 102 -3.42 32.46 2.87
CA GLU A 102 -3.65 32.09 4.29
C GLU A 102 -3.00 33.08 5.27
N GLY A 103 -2.18 33.98 4.75
CA GLY A 103 -1.40 34.91 5.58
C GLY A 103 -0.47 34.19 6.58
N SER A 104 0.00 32.98 6.24
CA SER A 104 0.75 32.12 7.15
C SER A 104 1.91 31.40 6.47
N TYR A 105 2.86 30.93 7.30
CA TYR A 105 3.97 30.11 6.81
C TYR A 105 3.60 28.63 6.85
N ARG A 106 3.96 27.91 5.78
CA ARG A 106 3.85 26.45 5.72
C ARG A 106 5.19 25.81 5.48
N GLN A 107 5.40 24.68 6.12
CA GLN A 107 6.51 23.79 5.81
C GLN A 107 6.11 22.92 4.60
N LYS A 108 6.97 22.89 3.59
CA LYS A 108 6.81 22.07 2.40
C LYS A 108 8.04 21.18 2.22
N GLN A 109 7.80 19.93 1.96
CA GLN A 109 8.81 18.99 1.51
C GLN A 109 8.94 19.09 -0.01
N SER A 110 10.14 19.19 -0.51
CA SER A 110 10.46 19.26 -1.94
C SER A 110 11.63 18.36 -2.30
N SER A 111 11.65 17.88 -3.52
CA SER A 111 12.76 17.14 -4.10
C SER A 111 13.09 17.73 -5.47
N SER A 112 14.36 17.68 -5.87
CA SER A 112 14.79 17.98 -7.23
C SER A 112 14.67 16.78 -8.18
N THR A 113 14.38 15.60 -7.63
CA THR A 113 14.13 14.38 -8.41
C THR A 113 12.70 14.39 -8.94
N GLU A 114 12.50 13.93 -10.16
CA GLU A 114 11.21 13.86 -10.84
C GLU A 114 10.95 12.46 -11.39
N GLY A 115 9.72 12.22 -11.84
CA GLY A 115 9.34 10.97 -12.51
C GLY A 115 9.28 9.77 -11.58
N TRP A 116 9.51 8.58 -12.14
CA TRP A 116 9.36 7.31 -11.41
C TRP A 116 10.26 7.18 -10.18
N PRO A 117 11.53 7.65 -10.17
CA PRO A 117 12.33 7.65 -8.96
C PRO A 117 11.69 8.42 -7.80
N LEU A 118 11.07 9.58 -8.07
CA LEU A 118 10.32 10.32 -7.06
C LEU A 118 9.09 9.56 -6.58
N VAL A 119 8.34 8.95 -7.51
CA VAL A 119 7.15 8.13 -7.16
C VAL A 119 7.54 6.98 -6.24
N MET A 120 8.61 6.25 -6.57
CA MET A 120 9.11 5.14 -5.75
C MET A 120 9.55 5.60 -4.36
N ALA A 121 10.27 6.72 -4.28
CA ALA A 121 10.70 7.29 -3.00
C ALA A 121 9.50 7.74 -2.14
N GLN A 122 8.46 8.30 -2.75
CA GLN A 122 7.25 8.70 -2.02
C GLN A 122 6.42 7.50 -1.55
N ILE A 123 6.33 6.43 -2.35
CA ILE A 123 5.73 5.16 -1.91
C ILE A 123 6.50 4.60 -0.70
N ALA A 124 7.82 4.58 -0.78
CA ALA A 124 8.68 4.12 0.31
C ALA A 124 8.55 4.99 1.56
N ALA A 125 8.47 6.32 1.41
CA ALA A 125 8.28 7.25 2.52
C ALA A 125 6.92 7.06 3.20
N SER A 126 5.84 6.92 2.42
CA SER A 126 4.51 6.60 2.92
C SER A 126 4.49 5.27 3.68
N PHE A 127 5.24 4.28 3.20
CA PHE A 127 5.35 2.99 3.88
C PHE A 127 6.17 3.07 5.16
N ALA A 128 7.28 3.81 5.17
CA ALA A 128 8.08 4.04 6.36
C ALA A 128 7.28 4.76 7.47
N GLU A 129 6.45 5.73 7.11
CA GLU A 129 5.51 6.38 8.04
C GLU A 129 4.50 5.37 8.61
N LEU A 130 3.99 4.46 7.76
CA LEU A 130 3.04 3.43 8.19
C LEU A 130 3.65 2.43 9.19
N LEU A 131 4.98 2.23 9.17
CA LEU A 131 5.70 1.41 10.14
C LEU A 131 5.85 2.08 11.51
N ALA A 132 5.50 3.35 11.66
CA ALA A 132 5.55 4.02 12.95
C ALA A 132 4.58 3.35 13.96
N PRO A 133 4.95 3.27 15.26
CA PRO A 133 4.20 2.49 16.26
C PRO A 133 2.70 2.80 16.34
N GLN A 134 2.33 4.07 16.14
CA GLN A 134 0.93 4.50 16.19
C GLN A 134 0.06 3.93 15.05
N HIS A 135 0.66 3.45 13.96
CA HIS A 135 -0.02 2.92 12.79
C HIS A 135 0.01 1.39 12.70
N LEU A 136 1.05 0.76 13.27
CA LEU A 136 1.29 -0.69 13.17
C LEU A 136 0.08 -1.55 13.58
N GLU A 137 -0.59 -1.19 14.66
CA GLU A 137 -1.75 -1.94 15.15
C GLU A 137 -3.00 -1.81 14.26
N ARG A 138 -2.99 -0.84 13.34
CA ARG A 138 -4.11 -0.52 12.46
C ARG A 138 -3.95 -1.05 11.05
N ILE A 139 -2.71 -1.28 10.61
CA ILE A 139 -2.47 -1.84 9.28
C ILE A 139 -2.73 -3.34 9.30
N LYS A 140 -3.52 -3.82 8.35
CA LYS A 140 -3.97 -5.20 8.30
C LYS A 140 -4.02 -5.74 6.87
N ILE A 141 -3.95 -7.05 6.78
CA ILE A 141 -4.23 -7.80 5.57
C ILE A 141 -5.56 -8.52 5.77
N CYS A 142 -6.42 -8.48 4.76
CA CYS A 142 -7.70 -9.15 4.81
C CYS A 142 -7.53 -10.65 5.06
N ASP A 143 -8.27 -11.19 6.06
CA ASP A 143 -8.25 -12.61 6.43
C ASP A 143 -8.88 -13.53 5.36
N ASN A 144 -9.47 -12.97 4.31
CA ASN A 144 -9.90 -13.75 3.16
C ASN A 144 -8.69 -14.03 2.27
N GLU A 145 -8.24 -15.29 2.23
CA GLU A 145 -7.04 -15.74 1.51
C GLU A 145 -7.10 -15.44 0.00
N ASP A 146 -8.31 -15.44 -0.59
CA ASP A 146 -8.50 -15.07 -1.98
C ASP A 146 -8.33 -13.56 -2.23
N CYS A 147 -8.55 -12.72 -1.20
CA CYS A 147 -8.52 -11.28 -1.32
C CYS A 147 -7.14 -10.70 -0.98
N ARG A 148 -6.64 -10.95 0.23
CA ARG A 148 -5.36 -10.47 0.76
C ARG A 148 -5.15 -8.94 0.65
N TRP A 149 -6.24 -8.16 0.53
CA TRP A 149 -6.22 -6.70 0.44
C TRP A 149 -5.62 -6.08 1.71
N VAL A 150 -4.73 -5.13 1.54
CA VAL A 150 -4.16 -4.36 2.65
C VAL A 150 -5.13 -3.22 2.98
N PHE A 151 -5.39 -2.99 4.26
CA PHE A 151 -6.26 -1.90 4.68
C PHE A 151 -5.84 -1.32 6.03
N TYR A 152 -6.20 -0.07 6.25
CA TYR A 152 -6.02 0.61 7.52
C TYR A 152 -7.31 0.52 8.33
N ASP A 153 -7.23 -0.02 9.55
CA ASP A 153 -8.39 -0.18 10.43
C ASP A 153 -8.64 1.10 11.23
N GLU A 154 -9.52 1.96 10.72
CA GLU A 154 -9.93 3.20 11.38
C GLU A 154 -10.94 2.98 12.51
N SER A 155 -11.40 1.76 12.73
CA SER A 155 -12.37 1.45 13.77
C SER A 155 -11.81 1.75 15.17
N ARG A 156 -12.69 2.09 16.09
CA ARG A 156 -12.31 2.42 17.48
C ARG A 156 -11.57 1.28 18.16
N ASN A 157 -12.03 0.04 17.96
CA ASN A 157 -11.53 -1.14 18.65
C ASN A 157 -10.42 -1.87 17.91
N ARG A 158 -10.05 -1.45 16.70
CA ARG A 158 -8.97 -2.05 15.87
C ARG A 158 -9.12 -3.56 15.65
N VAL A 159 -10.36 -4.07 15.54
CA VAL A 159 -10.66 -5.50 15.49
C VAL A 159 -11.13 -6.00 14.13
N ARG A 160 -11.13 -5.14 13.09
CA ARG A 160 -11.52 -5.57 11.76
C ARG A 160 -10.58 -6.65 11.24
N ARG A 161 -11.18 -7.68 10.66
CA ARG A 161 -10.48 -8.82 10.05
C ARG A 161 -10.55 -8.79 8.53
N TRP A 162 -11.50 -8.07 7.98
CA TRP A 162 -11.75 -7.99 6.55
C TRP A 162 -11.68 -6.56 6.07
N CYS A 163 -11.17 -6.39 4.85
CA CYS A 163 -11.09 -5.07 4.21
C CYS A 163 -12.48 -4.43 4.03
N ASP A 164 -13.51 -5.27 3.85
CA ASP A 164 -14.91 -4.87 3.77
C ASP A 164 -15.81 -5.92 4.40
N ASP A 165 -16.68 -5.50 5.34
CA ASP A 165 -17.58 -6.41 6.08
C ASP A 165 -18.74 -6.92 5.21
N LYS A 166 -19.20 -6.12 4.23
CA LYS A 166 -20.31 -6.49 3.35
C LYS A 166 -19.85 -7.43 2.22
N MET A 167 -18.59 -7.35 1.84
CA MET A 167 -18.00 -8.20 0.80
C MET A 167 -17.29 -9.40 1.45
N CYS A 168 -16.03 -9.25 1.84
CA CYS A 168 -15.23 -10.34 2.40
C CYS A 168 -15.80 -10.89 3.69
N GLY A 169 -16.30 -10.02 4.58
CA GLY A 169 -16.90 -10.46 5.86
C GLY A 169 -18.10 -11.37 5.67
N ASN A 170 -19.05 -11.00 4.82
CA ASN A 170 -20.22 -11.83 4.54
C ASN A 170 -19.84 -13.13 3.83
N LEU A 171 -18.94 -13.10 2.85
CA LEU A 171 -18.47 -14.31 2.17
C LEU A 171 -17.87 -15.31 3.17
N MET A 172 -17.00 -14.85 4.07
CA MET A 172 -16.35 -15.72 5.04
C MET A 172 -17.32 -16.27 6.09
N LYS A 173 -18.36 -15.51 6.49
CA LYS A 173 -19.45 -16.04 7.32
C LYS A 173 -20.19 -17.18 6.64
N VAL A 174 -20.54 -17.03 5.35
CA VAL A 174 -21.21 -18.06 4.56
C VAL A 174 -20.32 -19.31 4.41
N ARG A 175 -19.03 -19.15 4.08
CA ARG A 175 -18.09 -20.27 3.97
C ARG A 175 -18.01 -21.08 5.28
N ARG A 176 -17.81 -20.42 6.43
CA ARG A 176 -17.77 -21.07 7.75
C ARG A 176 -19.08 -21.77 8.12
N PHE A 177 -20.23 -21.20 7.72
CA PHE A 177 -21.51 -21.84 7.95
C PHE A 177 -21.61 -23.14 7.16
N ARG A 178 -21.25 -23.14 5.87
CA ARG A 178 -21.27 -24.33 5.01
C ARG A 178 -20.30 -25.42 5.47
N GLU A 179 -19.11 -25.05 5.93
CA GLU A 179 -18.13 -26.00 6.49
C GLU A 179 -18.70 -26.71 7.72
N ARG A 180 -19.28 -25.97 8.66
CA ARG A 180 -19.90 -26.55 9.85
C ARG A 180 -21.12 -27.45 9.55
N GLN A 181 -21.82 -27.25 8.46
CA GLN A 181 -22.88 -28.17 8.04
C GLN A 181 -22.31 -29.48 7.51
N LYS A 182 -21.25 -29.44 6.70
CA LYS A 182 -20.58 -30.63 6.16
C LYS A 182 -19.91 -31.52 7.25
N GLU A 183 -19.52 -30.96 8.37
CA GLU A 183 -18.95 -31.71 9.50
C GLU A 183 -20.02 -32.43 10.34
N LYS A 184 -21.30 -32.11 10.13
CA LYS A 184 -22.41 -32.70 10.85
C LYS A 184 -23.15 -33.83 10.10
N ASP A 185 -22.90 -33.91 8.79
CA ASP A 185 -23.38 -34.96 7.89
C ASP A 185 -22.34 -36.09 7.77
#